data_61280924fe0553867b3773446ff322d2
#
_entry.id   61280924fe0553867b3773446ff322d2
#
_cell.length_a   1.000
_cell.length_b   1.000
_cell.length_c   1.000
_cell.angle_alpha   90.00
_cell.angle_beta   90.00
_cell.angle_gamma   90.00
#
_symmetry.space_group_name_H-M   'P 1'
#
loop_
_entity.id
_entity.type
_entity.pdbx_description
1 polymer ?
#
loop_
_entity_poly.entity_id
_entity_poly.type
_entity_poly.pdbx_seq_one_letter_code
_entity_poly.pdbx_strand_id
1 'polypeptide(L)'
;QEAEMIEVVSEEEAKKQAEETIYHEGLPEDVSVKEEDMKRLALGKRRTINVALVGNPNSGKTSLFNLASGAHEHVGNYSGVTVDAKEGYFDFEGYHFRIVDLPGTYSLSAYTPEEIYVRRHIIDETPDVIINVVDSSNLERNLYLTTQLIDMNVRMVVALNIYDELESSGNTLDYHLLSKLFGVPMLPTVSKKNRGLDTLFHVVINLYEGVDFFDKHGNMNPEVLKDLTEWHDSLEDRKNHEES
;
A
#
# COMPACT_ATOMS: atom_id res chain seq x y z
N GLN A 1 -6.03 34.67 -9.35
CA GLN A 1 -5.76 33.26 -9.06
C GLN A 1 -4.39 33.22 -8.38
N GLU A 2 -4.41 33.26 -7.06
CA GLU A 2 -3.22 33.15 -6.23
C GLU A 2 -2.92 31.68 -6.04
N ALA A 3 -1.74 31.24 -6.48
CA ALA A 3 -1.19 29.94 -6.16
C ALA A 3 -0.73 30.01 -4.70
N GLU A 4 -1.33 29.26 -3.80
CA GLU A 4 -0.81 29.06 -2.46
C GLU A 4 0.59 28.43 -2.54
N MET A 5 1.60 29.19 -2.20
CA MET A 5 2.94 28.67 -2.01
C MET A 5 2.93 27.79 -0.77
N ILE A 6 3.27 26.51 -0.94
CA ILE A 6 3.55 25.60 0.18
C ILE A 6 4.83 26.11 0.85
N GLU A 7 4.69 26.77 1.98
CA GLU A 7 5.81 27.22 2.79
C GLU A 7 6.49 26.00 3.43
N VAL A 8 7.71 25.73 3.00
CA VAL A 8 8.54 24.68 3.63
C VAL A 8 9.02 25.22 4.97
N VAL A 9 8.33 24.85 6.02
CA VAL A 9 8.68 25.23 7.39
C VAL A 9 9.98 24.51 7.77
N SER A 10 10.97 25.25 8.27
CA SER A 10 12.23 24.68 8.71
C SER A 10 12.07 23.72 9.91
N GLU A 11 13.00 22.78 10.08
CA GLU A 11 12.97 21.83 11.22
C GLU A 11 12.88 22.52 12.59
N GLU A 12 13.47 23.71 12.73
CA GLU A 12 13.42 24.53 13.94
C GLU A 12 12.05 25.19 14.17
N GLU A 13 11.38 25.64 13.10
CA GLU A 13 10.03 26.22 13.19
C GLU A 13 8.96 25.16 13.47
N ALA A 14 9.12 23.96 12.92
CA ALA A 14 8.25 22.83 13.24
C ALA A 14 8.40 22.38 14.70
N LYS A 15 9.62 22.45 15.24
CA LYS A 15 9.91 22.15 16.64
C LYS A 15 9.29 23.20 17.58
N LYS A 16 9.36 24.47 17.22
CA LYS A 16 8.79 25.58 17.98
C LYS A 16 7.26 25.57 17.97
N GLN A 17 6.62 25.26 16.85
CA GLN A 17 5.16 25.09 16.76
C GLN A 17 4.66 23.89 17.55
N ALA A 18 5.42 22.80 17.61
CA ALA A 18 5.09 21.64 18.42
C ALA A 18 5.17 21.96 19.93
N GLU A 19 6.19 22.72 20.35
CA GLU A 19 6.32 23.16 21.74
C GLU A 19 5.21 24.14 22.15
N GLU A 20 4.84 25.09 21.29
CA GLU A 20 3.75 26.03 21.56
C GLU A 20 2.38 25.35 21.63
N THR A 21 2.14 24.29 20.84
CA THR A 21 0.85 23.55 20.86
C THR A 21 0.69 22.72 22.14
N ILE A 22 1.79 22.22 22.69
CA ILE A 22 1.79 21.44 23.94
C ILE A 22 1.49 22.35 25.16
N TYR A 23 1.96 23.59 25.15
CA TYR A 23 1.74 24.55 26.23
C TYR A 23 0.29 25.05 26.32
N HIS A 24 -0.49 24.98 25.22
CA HIS A 24 -1.88 25.48 25.20
C HIS A 24 -2.94 24.44 25.58
N GLU A 25 -2.63 23.17 25.64
CA GLU A 25 -3.59 22.09 25.96
C GLU A 25 -3.56 21.56 27.40
N GLY A 26 -2.84 22.23 28.31
CA GLY A 26 -2.99 21.98 29.76
C GLY A 26 -2.64 20.57 30.23
N LEU A 27 -1.60 19.94 29.70
CA LEU A 27 -1.08 18.68 30.21
C LEU A 27 -0.38 18.87 31.57
N PRO A 28 -0.50 17.91 32.51
CA PRO A 28 0.17 18.01 33.82
C PRO A 28 1.69 18.09 33.66
N GLU A 29 2.34 18.92 34.47
CA GLU A 29 3.77 19.24 34.42
C GLU A 29 4.73 18.05 34.66
N ASP A 30 4.24 16.83 34.82
CA ASP A 30 5.02 15.68 35.27
C ASP A 30 5.13 14.53 34.23
N VAL A 31 4.81 14.79 32.97
CA VAL A 31 4.98 13.79 31.88
C VAL A 31 6.21 14.14 31.07
N SER A 32 7.36 13.57 31.41
CA SER A 32 8.53 13.58 30.52
C SER A 32 8.24 12.72 29.28
N VAL A 33 7.61 13.31 28.27
CA VAL A 33 7.44 12.68 26.96
C VAL A 33 8.85 12.53 26.36
N LYS A 34 9.29 11.32 26.12
CA LYS A 34 10.59 11.07 25.50
C LYS A 34 10.63 11.75 24.13
N GLU A 35 11.76 12.33 23.79
CA GLU A 35 11.99 13.04 22.51
C GLU A 35 11.62 12.16 21.28
N GLU A 36 11.76 10.84 21.42
CA GLU A 36 11.32 9.84 20.42
C GLU A 36 9.80 9.75 20.29
N ASP A 37 9.04 9.89 21.37
CA ASP A 37 7.57 9.86 21.33
C ASP A 37 7.01 11.15 20.75
N MET A 38 7.65 12.29 21.00
CA MET A 38 7.34 13.57 20.37
C MET A 38 7.65 13.56 18.87
N LYS A 39 8.78 12.96 18.49
CA LYS A 39 9.14 12.75 17.08
C LYS A 39 8.14 11.82 16.37
N ARG A 40 7.69 10.76 17.03
CA ARG A 40 6.62 9.85 16.53
C ARG A 40 5.28 10.58 16.39
N LEU A 41 4.88 11.40 17.35
CA LEU A 41 3.65 12.18 17.30
C LEU A 41 3.67 13.26 16.22
N ALA A 42 4.77 13.96 16.06
CA ALA A 42 4.96 14.97 15.02
C ALA A 42 5.04 14.34 13.61
N LEU A 43 5.66 13.17 13.49
CA LEU A 43 5.71 12.38 12.25
C LEU A 43 4.37 11.69 11.95
N GLY A 44 3.67 11.19 12.98
CA GLY A 44 2.37 10.50 12.83
C GLY A 44 1.24 11.39 12.32
N LYS A 45 1.25 12.69 12.62
CA LYS A 45 0.23 13.65 12.11
C LYS A 45 0.40 14.02 10.63
N ARG A 46 1.50 13.63 9.94
CA ARG A 46 1.82 14.05 8.57
C ARG A 46 1.98 12.94 7.55
N ARG A 47 1.84 11.65 7.91
CA ARG A 47 2.13 10.54 7.00
C ARG A 47 0.89 9.71 6.72
N THR A 48 0.06 10.23 5.84
CA THR A 48 -0.99 9.45 5.18
C THR A 48 -0.42 8.86 3.89
N ILE A 49 -0.45 7.55 3.77
CA ILE A 49 -0.09 6.84 2.53
C ILE A 49 -1.36 6.62 1.73
N ASN A 50 -1.41 7.20 0.53
CA ASN A 50 -2.51 7.01 -0.40
C ASN A 50 -2.25 5.79 -1.28
N VAL A 51 -3.09 4.78 -1.15
CA VAL A 51 -2.97 3.51 -1.88
C VAL A 51 -4.17 3.30 -2.78
N ALA A 52 -3.94 2.94 -4.03
CA ALA A 52 -4.98 2.49 -4.95
C ALA A 52 -4.85 0.98 -5.21
N LEU A 53 -5.97 0.25 -5.09
CA LEU A 53 -6.06 -1.15 -5.49
C LEU A 53 -6.49 -1.23 -6.95
N VAL A 54 -5.69 -1.87 -7.77
CA VAL A 54 -5.93 -2.09 -9.19
C VAL A 54 -5.84 -3.59 -9.49
N GLY A 55 -6.77 -4.13 -10.24
CA GLY A 55 -6.74 -5.54 -10.59
C GLY A 55 -7.90 -5.97 -11.48
N ASN A 56 -7.79 -7.17 -12.03
CA ASN A 56 -8.85 -7.76 -12.83
C ASN A 56 -10.10 -8.01 -11.96
N PRO A 57 -11.31 -8.03 -12.56
CA PRO A 57 -12.49 -8.54 -11.87
C PRO A 57 -12.23 -9.92 -11.29
N ASN A 58 -12.71 -10.18 -10.08
CA ASN A 58 -12.55 -11.45 -9.35
C ASN A 58 -11.12 -11.82 -8.92
N SER A 59 -10.16 -10.89 -8.96
CA SER A 59 -8.80 -11.09 -8.42
C SER A 59 -8.74 -11.14 -6.89
N GLY A 60 -9.86 -10.90 -6.19
CA GLY A 60 -9.93 -10.82 -4.73
C GLY A 60 -9.60 -9.42 -4.18
N LYS A 61 -9.57 -8.41 -5.04
CA LYS A 61 -9.27 -7.02 -4.71
C LYS A 61 -10.21 -6.46 -3.64
N THR A 62 -11.52 -6.66 -3.78
CA THR A 62 -12.52 -6.23 -2.79
C THR A 62 -12.37 -6.96 -1.45
N SER A 63 -11.99 -8.24 -1.45
CA SER A 63 -11.72 -8.98 -0.22
C SER A 63 -10.51 -8.40 0.52
N LEU A 64 -9.47 -8.03 -0.21
CA LEU A 64 -8.28 -7.37 0.35
C LEU A 64 -8.65 -6.00 0.94
N PHE A 65 -9.43 -5.20 0.20
CA PHE A 65 -9.93 -3.91 0.66
C PHE A 65 -10.74 -4.03 1.96
N ASN A 66 -11.70 -4.94 2.02
CA ASN A 66 -12.56 -5.13 3.19
C ASN A 66 -11.76 -5.58 4.43
N LEU A 67 -10.76 -6.41 4.26
CA LEU A 67 -9.89 -6.82 5.37
C LEU A 67 -9.00 -5.68 5.87
N ALA A 68 -8.46 -4.87 4.97
CA ALA A 68 -7.59 -3.77 5.34
C ALA A 68 -8.35 -2.61 6.00
N SER A 69 -9.49 -2.21 5.41
CA SER A 69 -10.27 -1.06 5.88
C SER A 69 -11.21 -1.37 7.05
N GLY A 70 -11.55 -2.64 7.27
CA GLY A 70 -12.49 -3.05 8.31
C GLY A 70 -13.87 -2.40 8.15
N ALA A 71 -14.44 -1.91 9.25
CA ALA A 71 -15.78 -1.26 9.28
C ALA A 71 -15.77 0.23 8.88
N HIS A 72 -14.64 0.79 8.48
CA HIS A 72 -14.45 2.21 8.17
C HIS A 72 -14.53 2.49 6.66
N GLU A 73 -15.59 2.00 6.01
CA GLU A 73 -15.80 2.20 4.58
C GLU A 73 -16.62 3.46 4.31
N HIS A 74 -16.19 4.25 3.33
CA HIS A 74 -17.00 5.28 2.69
C HIS A 74 -17.13 5.01 1.20
N VAL A 75 -18.36 5.02 0.68
CA VAL A 75 -18.59 4.95 -0.77
C VAL A 75 -18.49 6.36 -1.31
N GLY A 76 -17.44 6.62 -2.09
CA GLY A 76 -17.26 7.88 -2.81
C GLY A 76 -17.82 7.78 -4.22
N ASN A 77 -18.88 8.53 -4.51
CA ASN A 77 -19.33 8.72 -5.89
C ASN A 77 -18.58 9.91 -6.49
N TYR A 78 -17.69 9.65 -7.45
CA TYR A 78 -17.09 10.71 -8.22
C TYR A 78 -18.10 11.26 -9.24
N SER A 79 -18.28 12.58 -9.22
CA SER A 79 -19.25 13.29 -10.03
C SER A 79 -19.00 13.06 -11.55
N GLY A 80 -19.98 12.44 -12.21
CA GLY A 80 -20.02 12.32 -13.67
C GLY A 80 -19.72 10.94 -14.27
N VAL A 81 -19.45 9.90 -13.49
CA VAL A 81 -19.26 8.51 -13.97
C VAL A 81 -20.06 7.55 -13.09
N THR A 82 -20.81 6.62 -13.71
CA THR A 82 -21.62 5.58 -13.04
C THR A 82 -20.76 4.42 -12.52
N VAL A 83 -19.54 4.72 -12.02
CA VAL A 83 -18.58 3.71 -11.57
C VAL A 83 -18.27 3.98 -10.11
N ASP A 84 -18.49 2.99 -9.25
CA ASP A 84 -18.28 3.09 -7.82
C ASP A 84 -16.85 2.71 -7.46
N ALA A 85 -16.13 3.65 -6.83
CA ALA A 85 -14.91 3.36 -6.08
C ALA A 85 -15.22 3.42 -4.59
N LYS A 86 -14.68 2.49 -3.83
CA LYS A 86 -14.78 2.47 -2.38
C LYS A 86 -13.51 3.04 -1.78
N GLU A 87 -13.67 3.80 -0.73
CA GLU A 87 -12.56 4.40 0.02
C GLU A 87 -12.62 3.96 1.47
N GLY A 88 -11.48 3.61 2.04
CA GLY A 88 -11.35 3.17 3.42
C GLY A 88 -10.07 3.69 4.05
N TYR A 89 -10.02 3.62 5.38
CA TYR A 89 -8.90 4.12 6.18
C TYR A 89 -8.53 3.11 7.24
N PHE A 90 -7.23 2.99 7.52
CA PHE A 90 -6.70 2.18 8.62
C PHE A 90 -5.31 2.65 9.01
N ASP A 91 -4.89 2.25 10.21
CA ASP A 91 -3.54 2.50 10.71
C ASP A 91 -2.74 1.19 10.75
N PHE A 92 -1.48 1.27 10.31
CA PHE A 92 -0.57 0.13 10.31
C PHE A 92 0.87 0.61 10.49
N GLU A 93 1.60 0.05 11.45
CA GLU A 93 3.02 0.34 11.73
C GLU A 93 3.31 1.86 11.88
N GLY A 94 2.40 2.59 12.50
CA GLY A 94 2.54 4.03 12.75
C GLY A 94 2.24 4.94 11.55
N TYR A 95 1.74 4.38 10.45
CA TYR A 95 1.27 5.12 9.27
C TYR A 95 -0.24 5.09 9.19
N HIS A 96 -0.81 6.20 8.72
CA HIS A 96 -2.22 6.27 8.36
C HIS A 96 -2.36 5.96 6.87
N PHE A 97 -3.23 4.99 6.53
CA PHE A 97 -3.49 4.59 5.15
C PHE A 97 -4.85 5.08 4.69
N ARG A 98 -4.87 5.67 3.52
CA ARG A 98 -6.08 5.86 2.72
C ARG A 98 -6.02 4.87 1.57
N ILE A 99 -6.95 3.94 1.51
CA ILE A 99 -7.00 2.90 0.50
C ILE A 99 -8.24 3.09 -0.37
N VAL A 100 -8.08 3.01 -1.69
CA VAL A 100 -9.17 3.14 -2.66
C VAL A 100 -9.27 1.85 -3.46
N ASP A 101 -10.45 1.21 -3.41
CA ASP A 101 -10.76 0.05 -4.24
C ASP A 101 -11.33 0.54 -5.59
N LEU A 102 -10.49 0.52 -6.62
CA LEU A 102 -10.87 0.92 -7.96
C LEU A 102 -11.68 -0.20 -8.66
N PRO A 103 -12.48 0.15 -9.66
CA PRO A 103 -13.20 -0.84 -10.46
C PRO A 103 -12.28 -1.91 -11.02
N GLY A 104 -12.75 -3.16 -11.06
CA GLY A 104 -12.02 -4.23 -11.73
C GLY A 104 -11.91 -3.97 -13.23
N THR A 105 -10.72 -4.13 -13.78
CA THR A 105 -10.44 -3.94 -15.20
C THR A 105 -9.39 -4.93 -15.69
N TYR A 106 -9.43 -5.29 -16.96
CA TYR A 106 -8.44 -6.16 -17.60
C TYR A 106 -7.32 -5.40 -18.29
N SER A 107 -7.54 -4.12 -18.57
CA SER A 107 -6.55 -3.25 -19.23
C SER A 107 -6.74 -1.78 -18.86
N LEU A 108 -5.80 -0.93 -19.25
CA LEU A 108 -5.88 0.53 -19.13
C LEU A 108 -5.97 1.22 -20.50
N SER A 109 -6.48 0.51 -21.50
CA SER A 109 -6.57 0.99 -22.90
C SER A 109 -7.61 2.08 -23.09
N ALA A 110 -8.42 2.38 -22.09
CA ALA A 110 -9.43 3.44 -22.06
C ALA A 110 -10.60 3.24 -23.04
N TYR A 111 -10.99 1.99 -23.27
CA TYR A 111 -12.16 1.66 -24.07
C TYR A 111 -13.46 1.53 -23.27
N THR A 112 -13.37 1.11 -22.02
CA THR A 112 -14.54 0.98 -21.12
C THR A 112 -14.57 2.11 -20.09
N PRO A 113 -15.75 2.43 -19.52
CA PRO A 113 -15.86 3.42 -18.44
C PRO A 113 -14.96 3.09 -17.24
N GLU A 114 -14.84 1.81 -16.89
CA GLU A 114 -14.00 1.31 -15.80
C GLU A 114 -12.52 1.57 -16.10
N GLU A 115 -12.05 1.24 -17.29
CA GLU A 115 -10.67 1.48 -17.73
C GLU A 115 -10.34 2.97 -17.70
N ILE A 116 -11.25 3.81 -18.21
CA ILE A 116 -11.08 5.28 -18.22
C ILE A 116 -11.00 5.79 -16.78
N TYR A 117 -11.87 5.30 -15.91
CA TYR A 117 -11.92 5.69 -14.51
C TYR A 117 -10.62 5.34 -13.78
N VAL A 118 -10.17 4.08 -13.87
CA VAL A 118 -8.92 3.62 -13.23
C VAL A 118 -7.73 4.43 -13.73
N ARG A 119 -7.62 4.62 -15.03
CA ARG A 119 -6.53 5.38 -15.63
C ARG A 119 -6.52 6.84 -15.16
N ARG A 120 -7.68 7.49 -15.13
CA ARG A 120 -7.80 8.87 -14.64
C ARG A 120 -7.47 8.97 -13.16
N HIS A 121 -7.95 8.05 -12.34
CA HIS A 121 -7.63 8.06 -10.93
C HIS A 121 -6.11 7.99 -10.69
N ILE A 122 -5.40 7.13 -11.42
CA ILE A 122 -3.94 7.02 -11.30
C ILE A 122 -3.25 8.33 -11.71
N ILE A 123 -3.72 8.99 -12.77
CA ILE A 123 -3.11 10.21 -13.31
C ILE A 123 -3.47 11.44 -12.47
N ASP A 124 -4.71 11.58 -12.08
CA ASP A 124 -5.24 12.81 -11.45
C ASP A 124 -5.03 12.79 -9.93
N GLU A 125 -5.27 11.65 -9.27
CA GLU A 125 -5.10 11.50 -7.82
C GLU A 125 -3.67 11.15 -7.40
N THR A 126 -2.84 10.67 -8.34
CA THR A 126 -1.43 10.34 -8.11
C THR A 126 -1.19 9.57 -6.80
N PRO A 127 -1.75 8.37 -6.63
CA PRO A 127 -1.56 7.60 -5.41
C PRO A 127 -0.07 7.36 -5.12
N ASP A 128 0.30 7.33 -3.84
CA ASP A 128 1.69 7.12 -3.43
C ASP A 128 2.21 5.74 -3.84
N VAL A 129 1.36 4.73 -3.70
CA VAL A 129 1.66 3.35 -4.08
C VAL A 129 0.42 2.69 -4.68
N ILE A 130 0.61 1.92 -5.74
CA ILE A 130 -0.42 1.06 -6.30
C ILE A 130 -0.19 -0.38 -5.82
N ILE A 131 -1.23 -1.02 -5.32
CA ILE A 131 -1.26 -2.47 -5.13
C ILE A 131 -2.00 -3.08 -6.33
N ASN A 132 -1.27 -3.77 -7.18
CA ASN A 132 -1.86 -4.54 -8.26
C ASN A 132 -2.23 -5.94 -7.75
N VAL A 133 -3.51 -6.19 -7.60
CA VAL A 133 -4.03 -7.48 -7.11
C VAL A 133 -4.23 -8.41 -8.29
N VAL A 134 -3.51 -9.52 -8.27
CA VAL A 134 -3.42 -10.51 -9.34
C VAL A 134 -3.98 -11.84 -8.86
N ASP A 135 -4.82 -12.48 -9.65
CA ASP A 135 -5.24 -13.85 -9.44
C ASP A 135 -4.13 -14.82 -9.85
N SER A 136 -3.48 -15.44 -8.87
CA SER A 136 -2.36 -16.36 -9.09
C SER A 136 -2.77 -17.64 -9.81
N SER A 137 -4.05 -18.02 -9.76
CA SER A 137 -4.56 -19.20 -10.48
C SER A 137 -4.78 -18.93 -11.97
N ASN A 138 -4.79 -17.63 -12.38
CA ASN A 138 -4.97 -17.19 -13.76
C ASN A 138 -3.98 -16.09 -14.14
N LEU A 139 -2.71 -16.38 -13.94
CA LEU A 139 -1.61 -15.41 -13.96
C LEU A 139 -1.46 -14.70 -15.31
N GLU A 140 -1.46 -15.43 -16.40
CA GLU A 140 -1.24 -14.90 -17.75
C GLU A 140 -2.21 -13.76 -18.09
N ARG A 141 -3.50 -13.96 -17.83
CA ARG A 141 -4.52 -12.96 -18.08
C ARG A 141 -4.35 -11.71 -17.22
N ASN A 142 -3.92 -11.89 -15.98
CA ASN A 142 -3.76 -10.80 -15.01
C ASN A 142 -2.51 -9.97 -15.27
N LEU A 143 -1.41 -10.59 -15.72
CA LEU A 143 -0.14 -9.89 -15.95
C LEU A 143 -0.18 -8.89 -17.10
N TYR A 144 -1.16 -8.95 -18.00
CA TYR A 144 -1.33 -7.93 -19.03
C TYR A 144 -1.57 -6.54 -18.43
N LEU A 145 -2.48 -6.44 -17.45
CA LEU A 145 -2.70 -5.20 -16.72
C LEU A 145 -1.45 -4.75 -15.94
N THR A 146 -0.73 -5.71 -15.36
CA THR A 146 0.53 -5.45 -14.65
C THR A 146 1.55 -4.76 -15.55
N THR A 147 1.73 -5.24 -16.78
CA THR A 147 2.66 -4.61 -17.74
C THR A 147 2.27 -3.18 -18.07
N GLN A 148 0.97 -2.90 -18.24
CA GLN A 148 0.49 -1.55 -18.51
C GLN A 148 0.71 -0.59 -17.32
N LEU A 149 0.57 -1.09 -16.08
CA LEU A 149 0.90 -0.30 -14.88
C LEU A 149 2.39 0.00 -14.79
N ILE A 150 3.24 -0.96 -15.14
CA ILE A 150 4.71 -0.75 -15.21
C ILE A 150 5.04 0.33 -16.23
N ASP A 151 4.42 0.30 -17.41
CA ASP A 151 4.61 1.30 -18.47
C ASP A 151 4.20 2.71 -18.04
N MET A 152 3.28 2.84 -17.08
CA MET A 152 2.91 4.12 -16.48
C MET A 152 3.96 4.66 -15.49
N ASN A 153 5.01 3.88 -15.21
CA ASN A 153 6.07 4.24 -14.27
C ASN A 153 5.56 4.65 -12.87
N VAL A 154 4.56 3.96 -12.40
CA VAL A 154 4.00 4.16 -11.06
C VAL A 154 4.74 3.32 -10.03
N ARG A 155 4.80 3.79 -8.79
CA ARG A 155 5.33 3.01 -7.67
C ARG A 155 4.32 1.94 -7.30
N MET A 156 4.70 0.66 -7.39
CA MET A 156 3.75 -0.43 -7.23
C MET A 156 4.35 -1.68 -6.59
N VAL A 157 3.47 -2.47 -5.98
CA VAL A 157 3.70 -3.85 -5.56
C VAL A 157 2.60 -4.73 -6.14
N VAL A 158 2.94 -5.96 -6.48
CA VAL A 158 1.98 -6.95 -6.96
C VAL A 158 1.63 -7.91 -5.82
N ALA A 159 0.35 -7.96 -5.45
CA ALA A 159 -0.19 -8.97 -4.56
C ALA A 159 -0.63 -10.18 -5.41
N LEU A 160 0.15 -11.26 -5.36
CA LEU A 160 -0.20 -12.56 -5.97
C LEU A 160 -1.24 -13.22 -5.09
N ASN A 161 -2.49 -12.82 -5.26
CA ASN A 161 -3.62 -13.23 -4.45
C ASN A 161 -4.20 -14.59 -4.88
N ILE A 162 -5.10 -15.15 -4.07
CA ILE A 162 -5.66 -16.49 -4.31
C ILE A 162 -4.54 -17.55 -4.43
N TYR A 163 -3.45 -17.30 -3.73
CA TYR A 163 -2.24 -18.13 -3.83
C TYR A 163 -2.46 -19.55 -3.33
N ASP A 164 -3.42 -19.77 -2.42
CA ASP A 164 -3.82 -21.08 -1.92
C ASP A 164 -4.48 -21.97 -3.00
N GLU A 165 -5.14 -21.40 -3.97
CA GLU A 165 -5.65 -22.16 -5.12
C GLU A 165 -4.52 -22.66 -6.04
N LEU A 166 -3.49 -21.81 -6.23
CA LEU A 166 -2.29 -22.21 -6.95
C LEU A 166 -1.58 -23.37 -6.23
N GLU A 167 -1.36 -23.26 -4.93
CA GLU A 167 -0.76 -24.29 -4.09
C GLU A 167 -1.58 -25.60 -4.14
N SER A 168 -2.90 -25.49 -4.02
CA SER A 168 -3.83 -26.64 -4.04
C SER A 168 -3.84 -27.37 -5.38
N SER A 169 -3.54 -26.69 -6.47
CA SER A 169 -3.42 -27.31 -7.81
C SER A 169 -2.12 -28.08 -8.01
N GLY A 170 -1.23 -28.07 -7.01
CA GLY A 170 0.10 -28.70 -7.07
C GLY A 170 1.11 -27.90 -7.91
N ASN A 171 0.77 -26.68 -8.30
CA ASN A 171 1.67 -25.78 -9.00
C ASN A 171 2.51 -24.96 -8.01
N THR A 172 3.71 -24.63 -8.44
CA THR A 172 4.63 -23.73 -7.73
C THR A 172 4.97 -22.56 -8.62
N LEU A 173 5.11 -21.37 -8.01
CA LEU A 173 5.49 -20.16 -8.69
C LEU A 173 6.73 -19.58 -8.02
N ASP A 174 7.80 -19.44 -8.78
CA ASP A 174 8.97 -18.68 -8.34
C ASP A 174 8.68 -17.17 -8.45
N TYR A 175 8.02 -16.63 -7.42
CA TYR A 175 7.67 -15.22 -7.39
C TYR A 175 8.88 -14.29 -7.19
N HIS A 176 10.00 -14.79 -6.69
CA HIS A 176 11.25 -14.02 -6.62
C HIS A 176 11.82 -13.81 -8.03
N LEU A 177 11.86 -14.87 -8.84
CA LEU A 177 12.24 -14.74 -10.23
C LEU A 177 11.28 -13.85 -11.01
N LEU A 178 9.97 -13.98 -10.77
CA LEU A 178 8.96 -13.16 -11.41
C LEU A 178 9.13 -11.67 -11.04
N SER A 179 9.36 -11.37 -9.77
CA SER A 179 9.68 -10.01 -9.29
C SER A 179 10.87 -9.42 -10.02
N LYS A 180 11.94 -10.22 -10.16
CA LYS A 180 13.17 -9.81 -10.88
C LYS A 180 12.88 -9.52 -12.36
N LEU A 181 12.11 -10.39 -13.03
CA LEU A 181 11.80 -10.25 -14.46
C LEU A 181 10.96 -9.00 -14.74
N PHE A 182 10.04 -8.67 -13.86
CA PHE A 182 9.16 -7.50 -14.02
C PHE A 182 9.72 -6.22 -13.38
N GLY A 183 10.74 -6.33 -12.54
CA GLY A 183 11.34 -5.20 -11.84
C GLY A 183 10.41 -4.55 -10.81
N VAL A 184 9.45 -5.29 -10.29
CA VAL A 184 8.51 -4.87 -9.24
C VAL A 184 8.39 -5.94 -8.16
N PRO A 185 8.29 -5.59 -6.89
CA PRO A 185 8.09 -6.59 -5.83
C PRO A 185 6.75 -7.30 -6.02
N MET A 186 6.80 -8.63 -5.91
CA MET A 186 5.63 -9.51 -5.99
C MET A 186 5.60 -10.43 -4.78
N LEU A 187 4.46 -10.52 -4.11
CA LEU A 187 4.28 -11.24 -2.86
C LEU A 187 3.03 -12.13 -2.91
N PRO A 188 3.09 -13.36 -2.40
CA PRO A 188 1.91 -14.22 -2.28
C PRO A 188 0.97 -13.70 -1.19
N THR A 189 -0.32 -13.66 -1.48
CA THR A 189 -1.37 -13.28 -0.55
C THR A 189 -2.57 -14.22 -0.66
N VAL A 190 -3.30 -14.38 0.45
CA VAL A 190 -4.61 -15.05 0.50
C VAL A 190 -5.54 -14.15 1.29
N SER A 191 -6.19 -13.20 0.62
CA SER A 191 -7.01 -12.17 1.26
C SER A 191 -8.12 -12.77 2.14
N LYS A 192 -8.81 -13.79 1.65
CA LYS A 192 -9.88 -14.46 2.41
C LYS A 192 -9.43 -15.09 3.72
N LYS A 193 -8.14 -15.39 3.87
CA LYS A 193 -7.54 -16.01 5.06
C LYS A 193 -6.61 -15.06 5.83
N ASN A 194 -6.58 -13.79 5.46
CA ASN A 194 -5.66 -12.78 6.04
C ASN A 194 -4.19 -13.23 6.04
N ARG A 195 -3.75 -13.95 4.99
CA ARG A 195 -2.36 -14.41 4.84
C ARG A 195 -1.59 -13.48 3.92
N GLY A 196 -0.44 -13.00 4.38
CA GLY A 196 0.49 -12.18 3.62
C GLY A 196 0.14 -10.68 3.54
N LEU A 197 -0.96 -10.22 4.14
CA LEU A 197 -1.37 -8.82 4.07
C LEU A 197 -0.46 -7.91 4.88
N ASP A 198 -0.03 -8.34 6.07
CA ASP A 198 0.89 -7.55 6.91
C ASP A 198 2.21 -7.29 6.16
N THR A 199 2.78 -8.34 5.56
CA THR A 199 3.99 -8.22 4.73
C THR A 199 3.77 -7.32 3.52
N LEU A 200 2.60 -7.42 2.88
CA LEU A 200 2.23 -6.56 1.75
C LEU A 200 2.23 -5.08 2.15
N PHE A 201 1.59 -4.72 3.27
CA PHE A 201 1.55 -3.33 3.74
C PHE A 201 2.91 -2.85 4.25
N HIS A 202 3.74 -3.72 4.82
CA HIS A 202 5.13 -3.39 5.14
C HIS A 202 5.93 -3.04 3.87
N VAL A 203 5.77 -3.79 2.79
CA VAL A 203 6.36 -3.47 1.48
C VAL A 203 5.83 -2.14 0.93
N VAL A 204 4.55 -1.84 1.11
CA VAL A 204 3.98 -0.54 0.72
C VAL A 204 4.65 0.61 1.46
N ILE A 205 4.90 0.47 2.77
CA ILE A 205 5.65 1.46 3.56
C ILE A 205 7.06 1.63 3.00
N ASN A 206 7.78 0.55 2.74
CA ASN A 206 9.13 0.61 2.17
C ASN A 206 9.16 1.32 0.82
N LEU A 207 8.19 1.05 -0.06
CA LEU A 207 8.05 1.75 -1.33
C LEU A 207 7.75 3.25 -1.14
N TYR A 208 6.87 3.58 -0.20
CA TYR A 208 6.55 4.96 0.14
C TYR A 208 7.77 5.72 0.66
N GLU A 209 8.59 5.09 1.49
CA GLU A 209 9.83 5.65 2.02
C GLU A 209 10.98 5.72 0.98
N GLY A 210 10.75 5.23 -0.22
CA GLY A 210 11.72 5.30 -1.32
C GLY A 210 12.81 4.23 -1.26
N VAL A 211 12.53 3.09 -0.63
CA VAL A 211 13.45 1.95 -0.61
C VAL A 211 13.56 1.34 -2.01
N ASP A 212 14.79 1.19 -2.49
CA ASP A 212 15.09 0.51 -3.75
C ASP A 212 15.08 -1.00 -3.57
N PHE A 213 14.06 -1.68 -4.12
CA PHE A 213 13.92 -3.13 -4.02
C PHE A 213 14.90 -3.89 -4.89
N PHE A 214 15.41 -3.28 -5.96
CA PHE A 214 16.30 -3.93 -6.91
C PHE A 214 17.56 -3.09 -7.13
N ASP A 215 18.68 -3.79 -7.30
CA ASP A 215 19.93 -3.17 -7.70
C ASP A 215 19.94 -2.83 -9.21
N LYS A 216 21.00 -2.16 -9.68
CA LYS A 216 21.18 -1.81 -11.09
C LYS A 216 21.24 -3.02 -12.05
N HIS A 217 21.36 -4.23 -11.52
CA HIS A 217 21.39 -5.48 -12.29
C HIS A 217 20.05 -6.24 -12.20
N GLY A 218 19.05 -5.64 -11.52
CA GLY A 218 17.72 -6.23 -11.33
C GLY A 218 17.68 -7.33 -10.26
N ASN A 219 18.72 -7.49 -9.43
CA ASN A 219 18.65 -8.40 -8.30
C ASN A 219 17.99 -7.69 -7.11
N MET A 220 17.25 -8.45 -6.31
CA MET A 220 16.68 -7.90 -5.09
C MET A 220 17.81 -7.42 -4.16
N ASN A 221 17.66 -6.22 -3.64
CA ASN A 221 18.62 -5.61 -2.72
C ASN A 221 18.75 -6.48 -1.46
N PRO A 222 19.96 -6.95 -1.10
CA PRO A 222 20.16 -7.82 0.06
C PRO A 222 19.68 -7.22 1.39
N GLU A 223 19.74 -5.90 1.55
CA GLU A 223 19.25 -5.21 2.76
C GLU A 223 17.73 -5.29 2.86
N VAL A 224 17.02 -5.11 1.75
CA VAL A 224 15.56 -5.26 1.68
C VAL A 224 15.16 -6.71 1.95
N LEU A 225 15.87 -7.67 1.35
CA LEU A 225 15.58 -9.09 1.58
C LEU A 225 15.77 -9.48 3.04
N LYS A 226 16.81 -8.94 3.68
CA LYS A 226 17.07 -9.14 5.11
C LYS A 226 15.95 -8.53 5.96
N ASP A 227 15.57 -7.29 5.69
CA ASP A 227 14.48 -6.60 6.39
C ASP A 227 13.16 -7.37 6.29
N LEU A 228 12.78 -7.83 5.09
CA LEU A 228 11.57 -8.62 4.90
C LEU A 228 11.61 -9.97 5.63
N THR A 229 12.78 -10.61 5.70
CA THR A 229 12.95 -11.87 6.44
C THR A 229 12.82 -11.64 7.94
N GLU A 230 13.50 -10.64 8.48
CA GLU A 230 13.42 -10.27 9.90
C GLU A 230 11.99 -9.85 10.30
N TRP A 231 11.30 -9.13 9.44
CA TRP A 231 9.90 -8.77 9.61
C TRP A 231 8.99 -10.00 9.67
N HIS A 232 9.16 -10.92 8.73
CA HIS A 232 8.36 -12.15 8.67
C HIS A 232 8.56 -13.01 9.93
N ASP A 233 9.79 -13.22 10.35
CA ASP A 233 10.12 -13.97 11.56
C ASP A 233 9.49 -13.32 12.81
N SER A 234 9.53 -11.99 12.91
CA SER A 234 8.91 -11.24 14.00
C SER A 234 7.38 -11.37 14.06
N LEU A 235 6.73 -11.53 12.90
CA LEU A 235 5.29 -11.76 12.82
C LEU A 235 4.90 -13.15 13.32
N GLU A 236 5.68 -14.18 12.97
CA GLU A 236 5.44 -15.54 13.44
C GLU A 236 5.62 -15.65 14.94
N ASP A 237 6.64 -15.01 15.49
CA ASP A 237 6.85 -14.95 16.94
C ASP A 237 5.70 -14.26 17.68
N ARG A 238 5.16 -13.15 17.14
CA ARG A 238 4.00 -12.46 17.72
C ARG A 238 2.75 -13.36 17.73
N LYS A 239 2.46 -14.04 16.62
CA LYS A 239 1.30 -14.95 16.51
C LYS A 239 1.39 -16.12 17.48
N ASN A 240 2.58 -16.70 17.64
CA ASN A 240 2.81 -17.80 18.60
C ASN A 240 2.65 -17.37 20.06
N HIS A 241 2.85 -16.09 20.38
CA HIS A 241 2.63 -15.54 21.73
C HIS A 241 1.18 -15.19 22.03
N GLU A 242 0.37 -14.89 21.00
CA GLU A 242 -1.06 -14.59 21.15
C GLU A 242 -1.92 -15.86 21.26
N GLU A 243 -1.42 -17.00 20.77
CA GLU A 243 -2.12 -18.30 20.85
C GLU A 243 -1.76 -19.12 22.13
N SER A 244 -0.85 -18.66 22.97
CA SER A 244 -0.42 -19.29 24.23
C SER A 244 -0.93 -18.55 25.46
#